data_80d0f815a1b97f7a796c15c4d4472f93
#
_entry.id   80d0f815a1b97f7a796c15c4d4472f93
#
_cell.length_a   1.000
_cell.length_b   1.000
_cell.length_c   1.000
_cell.angle_alpha   90.00
_cell.angle_beta   90.00
_cell.angle_gamma   90.00
#
_symmetry.space_group_name_H-M   'P 1'
#
loop_
_entity.id
_entity.type
_entity.pdbx_description
1 polymer ?
#
loop_
_entity_poly.entity_id
_entity_poly.type
_entity_poly.pdbx_seq_one_letter_code
_entity_poly.pdbx_strand_id
1 'polypeptide(L)'
;MKINKVQIRNLQIEDYDQLAQSFTRVYSDGSDVFWTHKQIEKLIRIFPEGQIVTVVDEKIVGCALSIIVNYDDVKNDHTYAQVTGKETFNTHNPKGNILYGIEVFIHPQYRGLRLARRMYCLLYTSPSPRDTERS
;
A
#
# COMPACT_ATOMS: atom_id res chain seq x y z
N MET A 1 -1.58 21.24 15.23
CA MET A 1 -0.73 21.16 14.01
C MET A 1 -1.44 21.84 12.85
N LYS A 2 -0.73 22.73 12.18
CA LYS A 2 -1.30 23.42 11.01
C LYS A 2 -0.91 22.66 9.75
N ILE A 3 -1.92 22.20 9.00
CA ILE A 3 -1.72 21.47 7.75
C ILE A 3 -2.20 22.35 6.61
N ASN A 4 -1.34 22.62 5.65
CA ASN A 4 -1.65 23.46 4.51
C ASN A 4 -2.07 22.67 3.28
N LYS A 5 -1.48 21.49 3.07
CA LYS A 5 -1.74 20.71 1.86
C LYS A 5 -1.71 19.22 2.16
N VAL A 6 -2.74 18.51 1.72
CA VAL A 6 -2.81 17.05 1.76
C VAL A 6 -2.95 16.56 0.33
N GLN A 7 -2.12 15.60 -0.06
CA GLN A 7 -2.15 15.01 -1.38
C GLN A 7 -2.10 13.48 -1.24
N ILE A 8 -2.97 12.80 -1.97
CA ILE A 8 -2.93 11.35 -2.08
C ILE A 8 -2.67 11.04 -3.54
N ARG A 9 -1.57 10.35 -3.80
CA ARG A 9 -1.13 10.09 -5.17
C ARG A 9 -0.48 8.72 -5.26
N ASN A 10 -0.22 8.28 -6.49
CA ASN A 10 0.48 7.04 -6.70
C ASN A 10 1.94 7.14 -6.23
N LEU A 11 2.44 6.03 -5.70
CA LEU A 11 3.82 5.91 -5.28
C LEU A 11 4.74 5.90 -6.48
N GLN A 12 5.83 6.65 -6.41
CA GLN A 12 6.92 6.63 -7.37
C GLN A 12 8.15 6.01 -6.72
N ILE A 13 9.03 5.42 -7.51
CA ILE A 13 10.22 4.78 -6.94
C ILE A 13 11.13 5.79 -6.22
N GLU A 14 11.12 7.03 -6.67
CA GLU A 14 11.88 8.12 -6.04
C GLU A 14 11.41 8.42 -4.61
N ASP A 15 10.20 7.98 -4.26
CA ASP A 15 9.63 8.16 -2.92
C ASP A 15 10.17 7.15 -1.92
N TYR A 16 10.86 6.11 -2.38
CA TYR A 16 11.18 4.96 -1.54
C TYR A 16 11.91 5.33 -0.25
N ASP A 17 12.97 6.12 -0.34
CA ASP A 17 13.77 6.45 0.85
C ASP A 17 12.95 7.16 1.90
N GLN A 18 12.15 8.13 1.48
CA GLN A 18 11.30 8.89 2.37
C GLN A 18 10.20 8.01 2.99
N LEU A 19 9.63 7.12 2.18
CA LEU A 19 8.61 6.19 2.64
C LEU A 19 9.17 5.22 3.67
N ALA A 20 10.36 4.66 3.43
CA ALA A 20 11.02 3.75 4.36
C ALA A 20 11.33 4.44 5.68
N GLN A 21 11.76 5.70 5.65
CA GLN A 21 12.00 6.48 6.85
C GLN A 21 10.71 6.73 7.63
N SER A 22 9.61 7.01 6.93
CA SER A 22 8.31 7.22 7.55
C SER A 22 7.83 5.94 8.25
N PHE A 23 8.01 4.80 7.61
CA PHE A 23 7.68 3.50 8.20
C PHE A 23 8.47 3.27 9.49
N THR A 24 9.77 3.56 9.47
CA THR A 24 10.63 3.38 10.64
C THR A 24 10.15 4.25 11.82
N ARG A 25 9.67 5.45 11.55
CA ARG A 25 9.14 6.34 12.59
C ARG A 25 7.84 5.81 13.19
N VAL A 26 7.00 5.17 12.38
CA VAL A 26 5.74 4.59 12.87
C VAL A 26 6.00 3.33 13.69
N TYR A 27 6.95 2.51 13.29
CA TYR A 27 7.28 1.26 13.94
C TYR A 27 8.66 1.34 14.61
N SER A 28 8.79 2.28 15.51
CA SER A 28 10.07 2.67 16.11
C SER A 28 10.68 1.62 17.05
N ASP A 29 9.97 0.55 17.37
CA ASP A 29 10.51 -0.53 18.20
C ASP A 29 11.55 -1.39 17.47
N GLY A 30 11.70 -1.20 16.16
CA GLY A 30 12.68 -1.92 15.37
C GLY A 30 12.35 -3.37 15.09
N SER A 31 11.17 -3.83 15.48
CA SER A 31 10.77 -5.22 15.25
C SER A 31 10.39 -5.49 13.80
N ASP A 32 9.97 -4.47 13.09
CA ASP A 32 9.54 -4.58 11.68
C ASP A 32 10.52 -3.87 10.76
N VAL A 33 10.74 -4.49 9.61
CA VAL A 33 11.60 -3.94 8.55
C VAL A 33 10.72 -3.66 7.35
N PHE A 34 10.85 -2.46 6.78
CA PHE A 34 10.10 -2.10 5.60
C PHE A 34 10.52 -2.95 4.39
N TRP A 35 9.65 -3.04 3.41
CA TRP A 35 9.92 -3.73 2.15
C TRP A 35 11.19 -3.18 1.50
N THR A 36 11.92 -4.04 0.78
CA THR A 36 13.15 -3.61 0.09
C THR A 36 12.81 -2.74 -1.11
N HIS A 37 13.79 -1.97 -1.55
CA HIS A 37 13.65 -1.15 -2.76
C HIS A 37 13.23 -2.00 -3.96
N LYS A 38 13.81 -3.18 -4.10
CA LYS A 38 13.51 -4.10 -5.20
C LYS A 38 12.06 -4.59 -5.16
N GLN A 39 11.55 -4.88 -3.96
CA GLN A 39 10.16 -5.30 -3.80
C GLN A 39 9.19 -4.17 -4.15
N ILE A 40 9.48 -2.96 -3.71
CA ILE A 40 8.65 -1.79 -4.00
C ILE A 40 8.69 -1.48 -5.50
N GLU A 41 9.86 -1.56 -6.13
CA GLU A 41 10.00 -1.38 -7.57
C GLU A 41 9.12 -2.38 -8.33
N LYS A 42 9.12 -3.62 -7.90
CA LYS A 42 8.28 -4.65 -8.53
C LYS A 42 6.80 -4.32 -8.39
N LEU A 43 6.35 -3.91 -7.20
CA LEU A 43 4.94 -3.53 -6.99
C LEU A 43 4.52 -2.39 -7.92
N ILE A 44 5.35 -1.38 -8.04
CA ILE A 44 5.06 -0.25 -8.93
C ILE A 44 4.97 -0.70 -10.38
N ARG A 45 5.85 -1.62 -10.78
CA ARG A 45 5.89 -2.11 -12.15
C ARG A 45 4.65 -2.96 -12.48
N ILE A 46 4.23 -3.84 -11.58
CA ILE A 46 3.15 -4.79 -11.88
C ILE A 46 1.77 -4.21 -11.60
N PHE A 47 1.65 -3.27 -10.66
CA PHE A 47 0.36 -2.69 -10.30
C PHE A 47 0.52 -1.26 -9.78
N PRO A 48 0.87 -0.31 -10.66
CA PRO A 48 1.12 1.06 -10.24
C PRO A 48 -0.10 1.75 -9.63
N GLU A 49 -1.32 1.45 -10.10
CA GLU A 49 -2.53 2.07 -9.58
C GLU A 49 -2.83 1.68 -8.13
N GLY A 50 -2.29 0.57 -7.67
CA GLY A 50 -2.54 0.04 -6.33
C GLY A 50 -1.53 0.46 -5.30
N GLN A 51 -0.53 1.24 -5.67
CA GLN A 51 0.51 1.70 -4.76
C GLN A 51 0.33 3.20 -4.54
N ILE A 52 -0.03 3.56 -3.32
CA ILE A 52 -0.47 4.93 -3.01
C ILE A 52 0.28 5.45 -1.81
N VAL A 53 0.63 6.73 -1.86
CA VAL A 53 1.21 7.44 -0.71
C VAL A 53 0.35 8.63 -0.32
N THR A 54 0.38 8.95 0.96
CA THR A 54 -0.21 10.14 1.52
C THR A 54 0.89 11.14 1.84
N VAL A 55 0.76 12.34 1.29
CA VAL A 55 1.74 13.41 1.44
C VAL A 55 1.06 14.58 2.13
N VAL A 56 1.66 15.04 3.23
CA VAL A 56 1.18 16.20 3.97
C VAL A 56 2.32 17.21 4.02
N ASP A 57 2.07 18.38 3.45
CA ASP A 57 3.07 19.46 3.39
C ASP A 57 4.41 18.95 2.86
N GLU A 58 4.35 18.19 1.76
CA GLU A 58 5.50 17.63 1.06
C GLU A 58 6.22 16.50 1.77
N LYS A 59 5.64 15.99 2.88
CA LYS A 59 6.21 14.85 3.61
C LYS A 59 5.33 13.63 3.41
N ILE A 60 5.96 12.50 3.10
CA ILE A 60 5.24 11.22 3.03
C ILE A 60 4.96 10.76 4.46
N VAL A 61 3.68 10.62 4.79
CA VAL A 61 3.25 10.26 6.14
C VAL A 61 2.52 8.93 6.19
N GLY A 62 2.32 8.30 5.07
CA GLY A 62 1.65 7.00 5.03
C GLY A 62 1.62 6.42 3.64
N CYS A 63 1.16 5.18 3.56
CA CYS A 63 0.98 4.51 2.28
C CYS A 63 -0.11 3.45 2.35
N ALA A 64 -0.54 3.03 1.19
CA ALA A 64 -1.35 1.83 1.01
C ALA A 64 -0.74 1.07 -0.16
N LEU A 65 -0.25 -0.13 0.13
CA LEU A 65 0.32 -1.02 -0.88
C LEU A 65 -0.62 -2.20 -1.07
N SER A 66 -0.84 -2.62 -2.30
CA SER A 66 -1.80 -3.67 -2.59
C SER A 66 -1.44 -4.46 -3.83
N ILE A 67 -2.07 -5.62 -3.97
CA ILE A 67 -2.09 -6.43 -5.18
C ILE A 67 -3.51 -6.88 -5.44
N ILE A 68 -3.77 -7.33 -6.65
CA ILE A 68 -5.04 -7.97 -6.99
C ILE A 68 -4.77 -9.47 -7.06
N VAL A 69 -5.63 -10.24 -6.41
CA VAL A 69 -5.52 -11.70 -6.44
C VAL A 69 -6.86 -12.30 -6.85
N ASN A 70 -6.82 -13.54 -7.37
CA ASN A 70 -8.02 -14.29 -7.63
C ASN A 70 -8.36 -15.11 -6.39
N TYR A 71 -9.58 -14.97 -5.91
CA TYR A 71 -10.03 -15.68 -4.72
C TYR A 71 -9.80 -17.18 -4.81
N ASP A 72 -10.11 -17.78 -5.98
CA ASP A 72 -9.96 -19.22 -6.16
C ASP A 72 -8.50 -19.68 -6.05
N ASP A 73 -7.56 -18.81 -6.38
CA ASP A 73 -6.13 -19.15 -6.30
C ASP A 73 -5.60 -19.07 -4.88
N VAL A 74 -6.22 -18.28 -3.99
CA VAL A 74 -5.70 -18.00 -2.65
C VAL A 74 -6.65 -18.40 -1.52
N LYS A 75 -7.81 -18.97 -1.83
CA LYS A 75 -8.85 -19.28 -0.84
C LYS A 75 -8.38 -20.25 0.26
N ASN A 76 -7.38 -21.05 -0.02
CA ASN A 76 -6.82 -21.99 0.96
C ASN A 76 -5.58 -21.45 1.64
N ASP A 77 -5.15 -20.24 1.31
CA ASP A 77 -4.00 -19.60 1.91
C ASP A 77 -4.39 -18.95 3.23
N HIS A 78 -3.63 -19.24 4.27
CA HIS A 78 -3.95 -18.77 5.62
C HIS A 78 -2.97 -17.73 6.13
N THR A 79 -1.89 -17.49 5.40
CA THR A 79 -0.87 -16.55 5.83
C THR A 79 -0.66 -15.46 4.80
N TYR A 80 -0.19 -14.33 5.29
CA TYR A 80 0.21 -13.20 4.47
C TYR A 80 1.27 -13.61 3.43
N ALA A 81 2.25 -14.40 3.87
CA ALA A 81 3.32 -14.86 2.97
C ALA A 81 2.75 -15.71 1.83
N GLN A 82 1.79 -16.59 2.11
CA GLN A 82 1.17 -17.41 1.08
C GLN A 82 0.42 -16.57 0.06
N VAL A 83 -0.41 -15.64 0.52
CA VAL A 83 -1.21 -14.80 -0.36
C VAL A 83 -0.32 -13.91 -1.25
N THR A 84 0.80 -13.44 -0.71
CA THR A 84 1.73 -12.59 -1.47
C THR A 84 2.77 -13.39 -2.27
N GLY A 85 2.64 -14.72 -2.32
CA GLY A 85 3.60 -15.56 -3.03
C GLY A 85 4.97 -15.53 -2.38
N LYS A 86 5.02 -15.65 -1.05
CA LYS A 86 6.26 -15.53 -0.25
C LYS A 86 6.92 -14.17 -0.45
N GLU A 87 6.09 -13.14 -0.54
CA GLU A 87 6.53 -11.75 -0.69
C GLU A 87 7.20 -11.46 -2.02
N THR A 88 7.01 -12.35 -3.01
CA THR A 88 7.45 -12.09 -4.40
C THR A 88 6.42 -11.32 -5.20
N PHE A 89 5.18 -11.26 -4.71
CA PHE A 89 4.01 -10.68 -5.38
C PHE A 89 3.65 -11.38 -6.70
N ASN A 90 4.14 -12.59 -6.90
CA ASN A 90 3.81 -13.37 -8.10
C ASN A 90 2.36 -13.82 -8.13
N THR A 91 1.66 -13.74 -7.01
CA THR A 91 0.22 -14.02 -6.94
C THR A 91 -0.63 -12.90 -7.53
N HIS A 92 -0.04 -11.74 -7.81
CA HIS A 92 -0.78 -10.63 -8.41
C HIS A 92 -1.36 -11.05 -9.74
N ASN A 93 -2.66 -10.82 -9.92
CA ASN A 93 -3.40 -11.14 -11.13
C ASN A 93 -4.29 -9.95 -11.50
N PRO A 94 -3.96 -9.22 -12.58
CA PRO A 94 -4.75 -8.04 -12.97
C PRO A 94 -6.22 -8.35 -13.26
N LYS A 95 -6.52 -9.60 -13.56
CA LYS A 95 -7.89 -10.06 -13.83
C LYS A 95 -8.54 -10.68 -12.60
N GLY A 96 -7.90 -10.59 -11.45
CA GLY A 96 -8.43 -11.11 -10.20
C GLY A 96 -9.62 -10.32 -9.68
N ASN A 97 -10.24 -10.83 -8.64
CA ASN A 97 -11.47 -10.27 -8.11
C ASN A 97 -11.37 -9.73 -6.67
N ILE A 98 -10.17 -9.76 -6.08
CA ILE A 98 -9.97 -9.24 -4.73
C ILE A 98 -8.77 -8.30 -4.72
N LEU A 99 -8.98 -7.12 -4.14
CA LEU A 99 -7.89 -6.20 -3.83
C LEU A 99 -7.35 -6.56 -2.44
N TYR A 100 -6.12 -7.03 -2.38
CA TYR A 100 -5.49 -7.46 -1.14
C TYR A 100 -4.49 -6.41 -0.66
N GLY A 101 -4.74 -5.85 0.53
CA GLY A 101 -3.84 -4.87 1.13
C GLY A 101 -2.60 -5.53 1.72
N ILE A 102 -1.45 -5.11 1.25
CA ILE A 102 -0.16 -5.63 1.71
C ILE A 102 0.32 -4.85 2.92
N GLU A 103 0.27 -3.54 2.83
CA GLU A 103 0.76 -2.64 3.86
C GLU A 103 -0.08 -1.37 3.85
N VAL A 104 -0.62 -1.00 5.00
CA VAL A 104 -1.33 0.28 5.14
C VAL A 104 -0.89 0.92 6.45
N PHE A 105 -0.31 2.10 6.39
CA PHE A 105 0.00 2.84 7.61
C PHE A 105 -0.14 4.33 7.40
N ILE A 106 -0.42 5.03 8.48
CA ILE A 106 -0.43 6.49 8.56
C ILE A 106 0.34 6.87 9.83
N HIS A 107 1.26 7.81 9.72
CA HIS A 107 2.00 8.31 10.86
C HIS A 107 1.01 8.81 11.92
N PRO A 108 1.22 8.45 13.21
CA PRO A 108 0.25 8.77 14.27
C PRO A 108 -0.16 10.24 14.36
N GLN A 109 0.75 11.16 14.07
CA GLN A 109 0.45 12.60 14.11
C GLN A 109 -0.62 13.01 13.10
N TYR A 110 -0.84 12.20 12.08
CA TYR A 110 -1.76 12.52 10.99
C TYR A 110 -3.01 11.66 10.98
N ARG A 111 -3.16 10.80 11.98
CA ARG A 111 -4.38 10.03 12.17
C ARG A 111 -5.51 10.98 12.56
N GLY A 112 -6.72 10.61 12.21
CA GLY A 112 -7.88 11.47 12.48
C GLY A 112 -8.23 12.42 11.35
N LEU A 113 -7.39 12.49 10.31
CA LEU A 113 -7.67 13.28 9.11
C LEU A 113 -8.36 12.46 8.03
N ARG A 114 -8.76 11.24 8.35
CA ARG A 114 -9.39 10.28 7.45
C ARG A 114 -8.54 9.98 6.21
N LEU A 115 -7.22 10.01 6.35
CA LEU A 115 -6.33 9.80 5.23
C LEU A 115 -6.37 8.38 4.70
N ALA A 116 -6.48 7.38 5.60
CA ALA A 116 -6.63 5.98 5.18
C ALA A 116 -7.88 5.81 4.33
N ARG A 117 -8.98 6.43 4.74
CA ARG A 117 -10.23 6.37 3.98
C ARG A 117 -10.07 7.01 2.59
N ARG A 118 -9.34 8.11 2.50
CA ARG A 118 -9.06 8.77 1.21
C ARG A 118 -8.24 7.86 0.30
N MET A 119 -7.26 7.16 0.85
CA MET A 119 -6.46 6.21 0.10
C MET A 119 -7.32 5.07 -0.45
N TYR A 120 -8.21 4.51 0.37
CA TYR A 120 -9.12 3.47 -0.09
C TYR A 120 -10.05 3.98 -1.18
N CYS A 121 -10.56 5.20 -1.04
CA CYS A 121 -11.41 5.78 -2.07
C CYS A 121 -10.68 5.89 -3.41
N LEU A 122 -9.41 6.28 -3.39
CA LEU A 122 -8.62 6.37 -4.62
C LEU A 122 -8.41 4.99 -5.23
N LEU A 123 -8.15 3.97 -4.42
CA LEU A 123 -8.01 2.61 -4.90
C LEU A 123 -9.28 2.11 -5.58
N TYR A 124 -10.43 2.43 -5.02
CA TYR A 124 -11.72 1.98 -5.56
C TYR A 124 -12.11 2.71 -6.83
N THR A 125 -11.58 3.88 -7.06
CA THR A 125 -11.84 4.63 -8.30
C THR A 125 -10.85 4.29 -9.41
N SER A 126 -9.85 3.46 -9.12
CA SER A 126 -8.92 2.95 -10.10
C SER A 126 -9.65 2.16 -11.19
N PRO A 127 -9.19 2.18 -12.44
CA PRO A 127 -9.89 1.49 -13.52
C PRO A 127 -9.72 -0.03 -13.54
N SER A 128 -9.10 -0.62 -12.56
CA SER A 128 -8.93 -2.08 -12.49
C SER A 128 -10.27 -2.78 -12.31
N PRO A 129 -10.55 -3.84 -13.07
CA PRO A 129 -11.80 -4.58 -12.99
C PRO A 129 -11.77 -5.55 -11.81
N ARG A 130 -12.02 -5.06 -10.61
CA ARG A 130 -11.97 -5.90 -9.43
C ARG A 130 -13.17 -5.68 -8.54
N ASP A 131 -13.46 -6.69 -7.75
CA ASP A 131 -14.40 -6.57 -6.68
C ASP A 131 -13.78 -5.75 -5.56
N THR A 132 -14.61 -5.06 -4.79
CA THR A 132 -14.14 -4.18 -3.73
C THR A 132 -14.21 -4.87 -2.37
N GLU A 133 -14.06 -6.15 -2.32
CA GLU A 133 -14.05 -6.87 -1.08
C GLU A 133 -12.85 -6.42 -0.23
N ARG A 134 -13.10 -6.09 1.01
CA ARG A 134 -12.09 -5.56 1.92
C ARG A 134 -11.54 -6.65 2.81
N SER A 135 -10.26 -6.65 2.89
CA SER A 135 -9.58 -7.48 3.88
C SER A 135 -9.48 -6.73 5.21
#